data_2cf2e072ae1299e7f892aa31485c87f0
#
_entry.id   2cf2e072ae1299e7f892aa31485c87f0
#
_cell.length_a   1.000
_cell.length_b   1.000
_cell.length_c   1.000
_cell.angle_alpha   90.00
_cell.angle_beta   90.00
_cell.angle_gamma   90.00
#
_symmetry.space_group_name_H-M   'P 1'
#
loop_
_entity.id
_entity.type
_entity.pdbx_description
1 polymer ?
#
loop_
_entity_poly.entity_id
_entity_poly.type
_entity_poly.pdbx_seq_one_letter_code
_entity_poly.pdbx_strand_id
1 'polypeptide(L)'
;MRTRILSAVAALAVATVILVAPPVSAHHRAGPCDADRLADETIQHFMKRKIRCAVDLFGPVPGGTERAICIADRESGLIPTASSPTGLYLGLYQHSAAAWPDRYAKWTEPSWQLADDALNGRTNAIVAIRMVHAAGTWKAAGWPSDGC
;
A
#
# COMPACT_ATOMS: atom_id res chain seq x y z
N MET A 1 83.13 -38.48 -8.93
CA MET A 1 81.74 -38.56 -9.28
C MET A 1 80.91 -37.86 -8.22
N ARG A 2 80.29 -36.68 -8.52
CA ARG A 2 79.44 -35.98 -7.61
C ARG A 2 78.01 -35.97 -8.17
N THR A 3 77.11 -36.72 -7.55
CA THR A 3 75.71 -36.83 -7.92
C THR A 3 74.94 -35.60 -7.35
N ARG A 4 74.39 -34.83 -8.28
CA ARG A 4 73.47 -33.66 -7.86
C ARG A 4 72.06 -34.19 -7.78
N ILE A 5 71.49 -34.10 -6.61
CA ILE A 5 70.07 -34.36 -6.36
C ILE A 5 69.29 -33.05 -6.64
N LEU A 6 68.44 -33.07 -7.68
CA LEU A 6 67.49 -31.97 -7.97
C LEU A 6 66.22 -32.21 -7.18
N SER A 7 66.00 -31.36 -6.21
CA SER A 7 64.70 -31.30 -5.45
C SER A 7 63.69 -30.48 -6.26
N ALA A 8 62.65 -31.12 -6.75
CA ALA A 8 61.51 -30.46 -7.37
C ALA A 8 60.55 -30.01 -6.25
N VAL A 9 60.35 -28.71 -6.09
CA VAL A 9 59.35 -28.12 -5.21
C VAL A 9 58.07 -27.98 -6.02
N ALA A 10 57.06 -28.80 -5.70
CA ALA A 10 55.72 -28.67 -6.27
C ALA A 10 54.96 -27.55 -5.54
N ALA A 11 54.68 -26.47 -6.23
CA ALA A 11 53.84 -25.39 -5.72
C ALA A 11 52.35 -25.77 -5.85
N LEU A 12 51.67 -25.98 -4.72
CA LEU A 12 50.23 -26.23 -4.66
C LEU A 12 49.52 -24.88 -4.74
N ALA A 13 48.88 -24.59 -5.87
CA ALA A 13 48.01 -23.43 -6.03
C ALA A 13 46.61 -23.72 -5.39
N VAL A 14 46.35 -23.10 -4.26
CA VAL A 14 45.02 -23.14 -3.64
C VAL A 14 44.12 -22.10 -4.32
N ALA A 15 43.24 -22.57 -5.18
CA ALA A 15 42.21 -21.70 -5.77
C ALA A 15 41.15 -21.40 -4.74
N THR A 16 41.12 -20.16 -4.24
CA THR A 16 40.08 -19.66 -3.35
C THR A 16 38.85 -19.33 -4.18
N VAL A 17 37.83 -20.18 -4.15
CA VAL A 17 36.50 -19.88 -4.73
C VAL A 17 35.77 -18.89 -3.83
N ILE A 18 35.72 -17.64 -4.26
CA ILE A 18 34.90 -16.62 -3.62
C ILE A 18 33.47 -16.87 -4.05
N LEU A 19 32.67 -17.47 -3.16
CA LEU A 19 31.20 -17.55 -3.31
C LEU A 19 30.65 -16.15 -3.12
N VAL A 20 30.42 -15.44 -4.24
CA VAL A 20 29.65 -14.20 -4.23
C VAL A 20 28.20 -14.60 -3.98
N ALA A 21 27.71 -14.42 -2.75
CA ALA A 21 26.30 -14.57 -2.45
C ALA A 21 25.49 -13.59 -3.34
N PRO A 22 24.40 -14.04 -3.98
CA PRO A 22 23.54 -13.13 -4.75
C PRO A 22 23.05 -12.03 -3.80
N PRO A 23 22.89 -10.77 -4.30
CA PRO A 23 22.35 -9.70 -3.50
C PRO A 23 20.98 -10.16 -2.99
N VAL A 24 20.81 -10.21 -1.67
CA VAL A 24 19.50 -10.38 -1.04
C VAL A 24 18.70 -9.16 -1.50
N SER A 25 17.82 -9.37 -2.47
CA SER A 25 16.83 -8.36 -2.82
C SER A 25 16.14 -7.99 -1.54
N ALA A 26 16.35 -6.76 -1.07
CA ALA A 26 15.57 -6.21 0.01
C ALA A 26 14.12 -6.24 -0.48
N HIS A 27 13.40 -7.29 -0.12
CA HIS A 27 11.95 -7.30 -0.24
C HIS A 27 11.50 -6.15 0.66
N HIS A 28 11.29 -4.97 0.07
CA HIS A 28 10.51 -3.94 0.70
C HIS A 28 9.25 -4.64 1.17
N ARG A 29 9.04 -4.72 2.47
CA ARG A 29 7.77 -5.23 2.99
C ARG A 29 6.72 -4.32 2.40
N ALA A 30 6.03 -4.82 1.37
CA ALA A 30 4.89 -4.15 0.81
C ALA A 30 3.94 -3.87 1.98
N GLY A 31 3.60 -2.61 2.21
CA GLY A 31 2.65 -2.26 3.27
C GLY A 31 1.25 -2.78 2.91
N PRO A 32 0.24 -2.56 3.77
CA PRO A 32 -1.10 -3.07 3.55
C PRO A 32 -1.67 -2.61 2.21
N CYS A 33 -2.31 -3.53 1.49
CA CYS A 33 -2.96 -3.29 0.19
C CYS A 33 -2.02 -2.79 -0.93
N ASP A 34 -0.75 -3.17 -0.90
CA ASP A 34 0.28 -2.77 -1.86
C ASP A 34 0.29 -3.70 -3.08
N ALA A 35 -0.78 -3.69 -3.86
CA ALA A 35 -0.85 -4.39 -5.13
C ALA A 35 -0.81 -3.39 -6.28
N ASP A 36 -0.04 -3.67 -7.32
CA ASP A 36 -0.02 -2.85 -8.53
C ASP A 36 -1.29 -3.00 -9.35
N ARG A 37 -1.58 -1.98 -10.17
CA ARG A 37 -2.63 -2.05 -11.16
C ARG A 37 -2.19 -2.96 -12.30
N LEU A 38 -3.07 -3.89 -12.70
CA LEU A 38 -2.82 -4.74 -13.86
C LEU A 38 -2.89 -3.92 -15.17
N ALA A 39 -2.20 -4.39 -16.21
CA ALA A 39 -2.07 -3.64 -17.47
C ALA A 39 -3.43 -3.28 -18.10
N ASP A 40 -4.37 -4.20 -18.07
CA ASP A 40 -5.71 -4.03 -18.67
C ASP A 40 -6.80 -3.65 -17.65
N GLU A 41 -6.42 -3.34 -16.42
CA GLU A 41 -7.36 -3.02 -15.36
C GLU A 41 -7.74 -1.54 -15.41
N THR A 42 -9.04 -1.24 -15.37
CA THR A 42 -9.51 0.15 -15.22
C THR A 42 -9.15 0.69 -13.84
N ILE A 43 -9.06 2.02 -13.71
CA ILE A 43 -8.80 2.65 -12.41
C ILE A 43 -9.88 2.30 -11.38
N GLN A 44 -11.14 2.22 -11.80
CA GLN A 44 -12.26 1.87 -10.94
C GLN A 44 -12.14 0.42 -10.41
N HIS A 45 -11.77 -0.54 -11.27
CA HIS A 45 -11.53 -1.92 -10.83
C HIS A 45 -10.37 -1.99 -9.84
N PHE A 46 -9.29 -1.30 -10.13
CA PHE A 46 -8.15 -1.21 -9.23
C PHE A 46 -8.52 -0.63 -7.87
N MET A 47 -9.31 0.45 -7.84
CA MET A 47 -9.78 1.03 -6.57
C MET A 47 -10.73 0.10 -5.82
N LYS A 48 -11.60 -0.64 -6.49
CA LYS A 48 -12.43 -1.68 -5.85
C LYS A 48 -11.56 -2.75 -5.16
N ARG A 49 -10.45 -3.17 -5.78
CA ARG A 49 -9.51 -4.11 -5.14
C ARG A 49 -8.83 -3.50 -3.90
N LYS A 50 -8.45 -2.21 -3.96
CA LYS A 50 -7.87 -1.51 -2.79
C LYS A 50 -8.88 -1.40 -1.65
N ILE A 51 -10.14 -1.10 -1.94
CA ILE A 51 -11.21 -1.03 -0.94
C ILE A 51 -11.45 -2.42 -0.31
N ARG A 52 -11.57 -3.49 -1.12
CA ARG A 52 -11.71 -4.86 -0.60
C ARG A 52 -10.59 -5.20 0.35
N CYS A 53 -9.36 -5.01 -0.08
CA CYS A 53 -8.19 -5.25 0.76
C CYS A 53 -8.24 -4.44 2.08
N ALA A 54 -8.63 -3.17 2.03
CA ALA A 54 -8.73 -2.35 3.23
C ALA A 54 -9.82 -2.86 4.19
N VAL A 55 -10.98 -3.29 3.66
CA VAL A 55 -12.05 -3.89 4.48
C VAL A 55 -11.61 -5.21 5.09
N ASP A 56 -10.95 -6.07 4.31
CA ASP A 56 -10.47 -7.39 4.78
C ASP A 56 -9.44 -7.25 5.91
N LEU A 57 -8.57 -6.24 5.83
CA LEU A 57 -7.51 -6.04 6.82
C LEU A 57 -7.93 -5.21 8.03
N PHE A 58 -8.79 -4.23 7.85
CA PHE A 58 -9.10 -3.22 8.88
C PHE A 58 -10.58 -3.13 9.25
N GLY A 59 -11.45 -3.89 8.56
CA GLY A 59 -12.89 -3.96 8.86
C GLY A 59 -13.23 -4.91 10.01
N PRO A 60 -14.50 -5.34 10.15
CA PRO A 60 -15.62 -5.04 9.25
C PRO A 60 -16.14 -3.61 9.33
N VAL A 61 -16.80 -3.17 8.26
CA VAL A 61 -17.56 -1.91 8.23
C VAL A 61 -19.04 -2.19 8.01
N PRO A 62 -19.96 -1.33 8.49
CA PRO A 62 -21.39 -1.52 8.30
C PRO A 62 -21.78 -1.62 6.81
N GLY A 63 -22.48 -2.68 6.45
CA GLY A 63 -22.85 -3.00 5.07
C GLY A 63 -21.74 -3.62 4.23
N GLY A 64 -20.58 -3.92 4.85
CA GLY A 64 -19.49 -4.65 4.21
C GLY A 64 -18.82 -3.94 3.04
N THR A 65 -18.10 -4.71 2.26
CA THR A 65 -17.29 -4.22 1.13
C THR A 65 -18.13 -3.56 0.04
N GLU A 66 -19.31 -4.07 -0.27
CA GLU A 66 -20.16 -3.52 -1.33
C GLU A 66 -20.66 -2.12 -0.98
N ARG A 67 -21.03 -1.87 0.28
CA ARG A 67 -21.36 -0.52 0.74
C ARG A 67 -20.14 0.41 0.71
N ALA A 68 -18.99 -0.06 1.12
CA ALA A 68 -17.75 0.72 1.04
C ALA A 68 -17.45 1.16 -0.40
N ILE A 69 -17.61 0.25 -1.37
CA ILE A 69 -17.44 0.56 -2.78
C ILE A 69 -18.51 1.55 -3.27
N CYS A 70 -19.78 1.34 -2.91
CA CYS A 70 -20.88 2.22 -3.29
C CYS A 70 -20.65 3.66 -2.82
N ILE A 71 -20.21 3.84 -1.58
CA ILE A 71 -19.91 5.18 -1.04
C ILE A 71 -18.74 5.82 -1.81
N ALA A 72 -17.65 5.09 -2.05
CA ALA A 72 -16.52 5.62 -2.82
C ALA A 72 -16.91 6.00 -4.26
N ASP A 73 -17.78 5.20 -4.88
CA ASP A 73 -18.30 5.50 -6.22
C ASP A 73 -19.14 6.79 -6.22
N ARG A 74 -20.02 6.96 -5.25
CA ARG A 74 -20.81 8.17 -5.09
C ARG A 74 -19.95 9.40 -4.80
N GLU A 75 -18.91 9.27 -3.96
CA GLU A 75 -18.06 10.40 -3.57
C GLU A 75 -17.14 10.86 -4.70
N SER A 76 -16.63 9.97 -5.54
CA SER A 76 -15.58 10.28 -6.52
C SER A 76 -15.72 9.57 -7.87
N GLY A 77 -16.72 8.72 -8.07
CA GLY A 77 -16.74 7.81 -9.23
C GLY A 77 -15.60 6.78 -9.20
N LEU A 78 -15.13 6.41 -8.02
CA LEU A 78 -13.93 5.55 -7.82
C LEU A 78 -12.66 6.14 -8.44
N ILE A 79 -12.55 7.46 -8.51
CA ILE A 79 -11.37 8.17 -9.02
C ILE A 79 -10.53 8.64 -7.83
N PRO A 80 -9.32 8.07 -7.62
CA PRO A 80 -8.49 8.40 -6.45
C PRO A 80 -7.98 9.85 -6.46
N THR A 81 -7.82 10.44 -7.65
CA THR A 81 -7.33 11.82 -7.81
C THR A 81 -8.45 12.86 -7.89
N ALA A 82 -9.70 12.47 -7.56
CA ALA A 82 -10.82 13.40 -7.55
C ALA A 82 -10.62 14.52 -6.51
N SER A 83 -11.01 15.73 -6.91
CA SER A 83 -11.05 16.89 -6.04
C SER A 83 -12.37 17.61 -6.24
N SER A 84 -13.00 18.07 -5.15
CA SER A 84 -14.16 18.93 -5.27
C SER A 84 -13.81 20.25 -5.98
N PRO A 85 -14.76 20.96 -6.60
CA PRO A 85 -14.48 22.21 -7.33
C PRO A 85 -13.78 23.28 -6.47
N THR A 86 -13.98 23.25 -5.17
CA THR A 86 -13.35 24.18 -4.21
C THR A 86 -12.04 23.66 -3.64
N GLY A 87 -11.63 22.43 -3.95
CA GLY A 87 -10.45 21.78 -3.37
C GLY A 87 -10.62 21.39 -1.89
N LEU A 88 -11.81 21.54 -1.31
CA LEU A 88 -12.06 21.24 0.10
C LEU A 88 -12.12 19.74 0.41
N TYR A 89 -12.44 18.93 -0.59
CA TYR A 89 -12.56 17.48 -0.46
C TYR A 89 -11.70 16.76 -1.52
N LEU A 90 -10.97 15.74 -1.08
CA LEU A 90 -9.93 15.10 -1.87
C LEU A 90 -10.05 13.58 -1.87
N GLY A 91 -9.74 13.00 -3.04
CA GLY A 91 -9.49 11.58 -3.21
C GLY A 91 -10.73 10.71 -3.25
N LEU A 92 -10.48 9.41 -3.12
CA LEU A 92 -11.47 8.35 -3.36
C LEU A 92 -12.74 8.47 -2.50
N TYR A 93 -12.58 8.83 -1.23
CA TYR A 93 -13.68 9.04 -0.27
C TYR A 93 -13.93 10.52 0.05
N GLN A 94 -13.40 11.44 -0.74
CA GLN A 94 -13.59 12.89 -0.57
C GLN A 94 -13.32 13.34 0.88
N HIS A 95 -12.12 13.00 1.41
CA HIS A 95 -11.71 13.50 2.71
C HIS A 95 -11.54 15.01 2.72
N SER A 96 -11.92 15.66 3.81
CA SER A 96 -11.62 17.09 4.01
C SER A 96 -10.11 17.33 3.91
N ALA A 97 -9.71 18.24 3.04
CA ALA A 97 -8.31 18.62 2.86
C ALA A 97 -7.70 19.18 4.15
N ALA A 98 -8.46 20.00 4.88
CA ALA A 98 -8.00 20.57 6.15
C ALA A 98 -7.84 19.52 7.26
N ALA A 99 -8.63 18.45 7.23
CA ALA A 99 -8.57 17.40 8.25
C ALA A 99 -7.63 16.25 7.85
N TRP A 100 -7.09 16.25 6.64
CA TRP A 100 -6.30 15.13 6.14
C TRP A 100 -5.02 14.85 6.96
N PRO A 101 -4.19 15.84 7.33
CA PRO A 101 -2.98 15.57 8.11
C PRO A 101 -3.26 14.80 9.41
N ASP A 102 -4.29 15.23 10.16
CA ASP A 102 -4.68 14.57 11.41
C ASP A 102 -5.25 13.17 11.18
N ARG A 103 -6.05 13.00 10.12
CA ARG A 103 -6.57 11.69 9.73
C ARG A 103 -5.46 10.74 9.32
N TYR A 104 -4.53 11.19 8.50
CA TYR A 104 -3.38 10.39 8.10
C TYR A 104 -2.57 9.98 9.33
N ALA A 105 -2.16 10.91 10.17
CA ALA A 105 -1.38 10.62 11.37
C ALA A 105 -2.08 9.66 12.34
N LYS A 106 -3.39 9.79 12.49
CA LYS A 106 -4.17 8.95 13.41
C LYS A 106 -4.45 7.54 12.87
N TRP A 107 -4.67 7.42 11.56
CA TRP A 107 -5.20 6.20 10.97
C TRP A 107 -4.19 5.41 10.12
N THR A 108 -2.93 5.85 10.09
CA THR A 108 -1.84 5.10 9.45
C THR A 108 -0.73 4.78 10.45
N GLU A 109 0.21 3.96 10.04
CA GLU A 109 1.40 3.63 10.81
C GLU A 109 2.64 3.85 9.94
N PRO A 110 3.73 4.43 10.47
CA PRO A 110 4.96 4.72 9.70
C PRO A 110 5.54 3.47 9.03
N SER A 111 5.39 2.30 9.66
CA SER A 111 5.84 1.00 9.13
C SER A 111 5.14 0.58 7.84
N TRP A 112 3.99 1.15 7.52
CA TRP A 112 3.22 0.81 6.31
C TRP A 112 3.70 1.49 5.06
N GLN A 113 4.58 2.48 5.17
CA GLN A 113 5.14 3.23 4.04
C GLN A 113 4.06 3.76 3.08
N LEU A 114 2.95 4.24 3.64
CA LEU A 114 1.88 4.87 2.88
C LEU A 114 2.27 6.29 2.49
N ALA A 115 1.87 6.72 1.29
CA ALA A 115 2.03 8.11 0.88
C ALA A 115 1.12 9.01 1.73
N ASP A 116 1.66 10.11 2.27
CA ASP A 116 0.87 11.17 2.93
C ASP A 116 0.24 12.09 1.88
N ASP A 117 -0.67 11.53 1.11
CA ASP A 117 -1.38 12.22 0.05
C ASP A 117 -2.83 11.71 0.00
N ALA A 118 -3.77 12.63 0.20
CA ALA A 118 -5.21 12.33 0.10
C ALA A 118 -5.63 11.85 -1.29
N LEU A 119 -4.86 12.15 -2.33
CA LEU A 119 -5.10 11.69 -3.71
C LEU A 119 -4.51 10.31 -3.98
N ASN A 120 -3.76 9.74 -3.04
CA ASN A 120 -3.34 8.35 -3.11
C ASN A 120 -4.50 7.42 -2.73
N GLY A 121 -5.08 6.72 -3.70
CA GLY A 121 -6.28 5.91 -3.50
C GLY A 121 -6.12 4.78 -2.49
N ARG A 122 -4.91 4.20 -2.34
CA ARG A 122 -4.60 3.20 -1.32
C ARG A 122 -4.68 3.79 0.08
N THR A 123 -3.96 4.88 0.31
CA THR A 123 -3.96 5.56 1.62
C THR A 123 -5.34 6.09 1.98
N ASN A 124 -6.01 6.72 1.02
CA ASN A 124 -7.36 7.27 1.17
C ASN A 124 -8.37 6.20 1.59
N ALA A 125 -8.35 5.02 0.93
CA ALA A 125 -9.22 3.90 1.28
C ALA A 125 -8.93 3.35 2.68
N ILE A 126 -7.66 3.13 3.03
CA ILE A 126 -7.28 2.59 4.35
C ILE A 126 -7.72 3.52 5.47
N VAL A 127 -7.47 4.83 5.33
CA VAL A 127 -7.89 5.84 6.31
C VAL A 127 -9.42 5.84 6.48
N ALA A 128 -10.19 5.86 5.37
CA ALA A 128 -11.64 5.84 5.42
C ALA A 128 -12.19 4.59 6.13
N ILE A 129 -11.72 3.40 5.76
CA ILE A 129 -12.19 2.14 6.33
C ILE A 129 -11.88 2.07 7.83
N ARG A 130 -10.69 2.46 8.26
CA ARG A 130 -10.32 2.49 9.69
C ARG A 130 -11.16 3.50 10.49
N MET A 131 -11.45 4.66 9.91
CA MET A 131 -12.34 5.65 10.53
C MET A 131 -13.75 5.08 10.74
N VAL A 132 -14.31 4.43 9.71
CA VAL A 132 -15.66 3.85 9.77
C VAL A 132 -15.72 2.66 10.73
N HIS A 133 -14.72 1.78 10.70
CA HIS A 133 -14.62 0.67 11.64
C HIS A 133 -14.64 1.17 13.09
N ALA A 134 -13.82 2.17 13.41
CA ALA A 134 -13.75 2.74 14.76
C ALA A 134 -15.01 3.52 15.16
N ALA A 135 -15.66 4.20 14.22
CA ALA A 135 -16.88 4.96 14.47
C ALA A 135 -18.15 4.08 14.54
N GLY A 136 -18.08 2.85 14.06
CA GLY A 136 -19.19 1.90 13.99
C GLY A 136 -20.27 2.25 12.97
N THR A 137 -20.26 3.42 12.35
CA THR A 137 -21.17 3.81 11.26
C THR A 137 -20.50 4.76 10.27
N TRP A 138 -20.95 4.71 9.01
CA TRP A 138 -20.52 5.64 7.97
C TRP A 138 -20.84 7.09 8.32
N LYS A 139 -22.06 7.33 8.83
CA LYS A 139 -22.51 8.67 9.21
C LYS A 139 -21.64 9.29 10.32
N ALA A 140 -21.32 8.53 11.35
CA ALA A 140 -20.46 9.01 12.44
C ALA A 140 -19.02 9.26 11.99
N ALA A 141 -18.56 8.54 10.97
CA ALA A 141 -17.25 8.77 10.36
C ALA A 141 -17.23 9.93 9.35
N GLY A 142 -18.40 10.51 9.01
CA GLY A 142 -18.51 11.66 8.14
C GLY A 142 -19.10 11.40 6.75
N TRP A 143 -19.55 10.19 6.47
CA TRP A 143 -20.18 9.84 5.18
C TRP A 143 -21.63 9.40 5.38
N PRO A 144 -22.62 10.18 4.89
CA PRO A 144 -23.99 9.70 4.85
C PRO A 144 -24.05 8.45 3.93
N SER A 145 -24.76 7.43 4.39
CA SER A 145 -24.86 6.15 3.65
C SER A 145 -26.20 5.94 2.95
N ASP A 146 -27.01 6.97 2.91
CA ASP A 146 -28.32 6.96 2.25
C ASP A 146 -28.11 6.75 0.75
N GLY A 147 -28.79 5.75 0.18
CA GLY A 147 -28.61 5.36 -1.22
C GLY A 147 -27.49 4.34 -1.49
N CYS A 148 -26.78 3.94 -0.46
CA CYS A 148 -25.89 2.81 -0.45
C CYS A 148 -26.32 1.80 0.62
#